data_50bf68dc8a32cb79dea535ce4f74ab12
#
_entry.id   50bf68dc8a32cb79dea535ce4f74ab12
#
_cell.length_a   1.000
_cell.length_b   1.000
_cell.length_c   1.000
_cell.angle_alpha   90.00
_cell.angle_beta   90.00
_cell.angle_gamma   90.00
#
_symmetry.space_group_name_H-M   'P 1'
#
loop_
_entity.id
_entity.type
_entity.pdbx_description
1 polymer ?
#
loop_
_entity_poly.entity_id
_entity_poly.type
_entity_poly.pdbx_seq_one_letter_code
_entity_poly.pdbx_strand_id
1 'polypeptide(L)'
;SLHDALPIYAAVLQHFNQAAEKMNISEPSLSRSIAALEDELGVTLFEKRGRNVILTKAGEIFLEHATQILDDVKRAENKMHHLATDGGHIDIAYVSPLAREYIPRTVRNFLSLEQNKNITFNFNQDITSVNIEGLKKGAYDLIFGSYSANEPNIEFVPIIKQEIVAILPAGHPLSRKEALQAADFADYQVLGYNRHSGLGKYTRSFFKEHGIAPNFICESPDENGIASLVAQGFGIALVADVDTIYRDEICIRPLISSESFSHTVYMGYMRGKYQLPAVQRFIAFVRNVQA
;
A
#
# COMPACT_ATOMS: atom_id res chain seq x y z
N SER A 1 27.54 -7.37 10.69
CA SER A 1 27.79 -8.76 10.24
C SER A 1 26.62 -9.67 10.63
N LEU A 2 26.61 -10.93 10.14
CA LEU A 2 25.56 -11.92 10.53
C LEU A 2 25.51 -12.14 12.06
N HIS A 3 26.61 -11.91 12.75
CA HIS A 3 26.73 -12.01 14.22
C HIS A 3 25.90 -10.96 14.97
N ASP A 4 25.73 -9.77 14.39
CA ASP A 4 24.96 -8.67 15.03
C ASP A 4 23.45 -8.87 14.86
N ALA A 5 23.03 -9.74 13.95
CA ALA A 5 21.62 -10.12 13.72
C ALA A 5 21.13 -11.24 14.65
N LEU A 6 22.05 -11.97 15.30
CA LEU A 6 21.77 -13.10 16.18
C LEU A 6 20.77 -12.79 17.31
N PRO A 7 20.98 -11.71 18.10
CA PRO A 7 20.05 -11.35 19.17
C PRO A 7 18.65 -11.02 18.68
N ILE A 8 18.53 -10.48 17.46
CA ILE A 8 17.27 -10.06 16.86
C ILE A 8 16.42 -11.26 16.46
N TYR A 9 17.05 -12.29 15.88
CA TYR A 9 16.34 -13.54 15.55
C TYR A 9 15.81 -14.25 16.79
N ALA A 10 16.54 -14.23 17.91
CA ALA A 10 16.09 -14.75 19.17
C ALA A 10 14.86 -13.97 19.70
N ALA A 11 14.88 -12.65 19.56
CA ALA A 11 13.78 -11.78 19.93
C ALA A 11 12.50 -12.09 19.13
N VAL A 12 12.62 -12.27 17.81
CA VAL A 12 11.49 -12.57 16.92
C VAL A 12 10.85 -13.92 17.26
N LEU A 13 11.63 -14.90 17.65
CA LEU A 13 11.12 -16.26 17.90
C LEU A 13 10.63 -16.46 19.34
N GLN A 14 10.92 -15.56 20.29
CA GLN A 14 10.59 -15.64 21.71
C GLN A 14 10.97 -17.00 22.38
N HIS A 15 11.75 -17.84 21.68
CA HIS A 15 12.23 -19.14 22.12
C HIS A 15 13.71 -19.30 21.76
N PHE A 16 14.58 -19.15 22.76
CA PHE A 16 16.03 -19.24 22.60
C PHE A 16 16.50 -20.53 21.91
N ASN A 17 15.88 -21.66 22.20
CA ASN A 17 16.20 -22.96 21.58
C ASN A 17 15.92 -22.97 20.09
N GLN A 18 14.74 -22.50 19.64
CA GLN A 18 14.39 -22.46 18.23
C GLN A 18 15.23 -21.45 17.45
N ALA A 19 15.61 -20.34 18.09
CA ALA A 19 16.49 -19.35 17.50
C ALA A 19 17.91 -19.93 17.29
N ALA A 20 18.44 -20.60 18.30
CA ALA A 20 19.75 -21.25 18.24
C ALA A 20 19.81 -22.34 17.15
N GLU A 21 18.77 -23.18 17.05
CA GLU A 21 18.64 -24.20 15.98
C GLU A 21 18.65 -23.60 14.59
N LYS A 22 17.83 -22.56 14.34
CA LYS A 22 17.78 -21.87 13.04
C LYS A 22 19.09 -21.24 12.63
N MET A 23 19.90 -20.85 13.60
CA MET A 23 21.18 -20.21 13.39
C MET A 23 22.38 -21.17 13.41
N ASN A 24 22.13 -22.47 13.59
CA ASN A 24 23.17 -23.48 13.74
C ASN A 24 24.21 -23.16 14.84
N ILE A 25 23.77 -22.59 15.94
CA ILE A 25 24.61 -22.28 17.13
C ILE A 25 24.04 -22.93 18.38
N SER A 26 24.86 -23.02 19.44
CA SER A 26 24.37 -23.52 20.73
C SER A 26 23.59 -22.44 21.49
N GLU A 27 22.56 -22.83 22.26
CA GLU A 27 21.80 -21.93 23.13
C GLU A 27 22.69 -21.12 24.08
N PRO A 28 23.76 -21.71 24.71
CA PRO A 28 24.68 -20.92 25.53
C PRO A 28 25.45 -19.84 24.76
N SER A 29 25.73 -20.07 23.46
CA SER A 29 26.38 -19.06 22.60
C SER A 29 25.42 -17.92 22.29
N LEU A 30 24.17 -18.21 21.99
CA LEU A 30 23.13 -17.22 21.78
C LEU A 30 22.90 -16.36 23.03
N SER A 31 22.78 -17.01 24.21
CA SER A 31 22.59 -16.32 25.48
C SER A 31 23.76 -15.38 25.82
N ARG A 32 25.00 -15.78 25.53
CA ARG A 32 26.19 -14.91 25.71
C ARG A 32 26.20 -13.72 24.75
N SER A 33 25.80 -13.91 23.51
CA SER A 33 25.72 -12.81 22.55
C SER A 33 24.63 -11.79 22.93
N ILE A 34 23.52 -12.25 23.47
CA ILE A 34 22.44 -11.38 23.98
C ILE A 34 22.94 -10.60 25.21
N ALA A 35 23.56 -11.27 26.18
CA ALA A 35 24.11 -10.60 27.35
C ALA A 35 25.16 -9.54 26.99
N ALA A 36 26.05 -9.83 26.05
CA ALA A 36 27.04 -8.86 25.55
C ALA A 36 26.38 -7.64 24.88
N LEU A 37 25.30 -7.84 24.14
CA LEU A 37 24.54 -6.75 23.54
C LEU A 37 23.82 -5.90 24.61
N GLU A 38 23.21 -6.53 25.61
CA GLU A 38 22.56 -5.85 26.73
C GLU A 38 23.57 -5.01 27.53
N ASP A 39 24.75 -5.53 27.75
CA ASP A 39 25.87 -4.84 28.42
C ASP A 39 26.34 -3.62 27.58
N GLU A 40 26.47 -3.78 26.27
CA GLU A 40 26.88 -2.69 25.36
C GLU A 40 25.83 -1.58 25.31
N LEU A 41 24.54 -1.93 25.25
CA LEU A 41 23.42 -0.99 25.22
C LEU A 41 23.10 -0.38 26.59
N GLY A 42 23.54 -1.00 27.67
CA GLY A 42 23.25 -0.59 29.03
C GLY A 42 21.80 -0.79 29.46
N VAL A 43 21.06 -1.66 28.74
CA VAL A 43 19.64 -1.97 28.99
C VAL A 43 19.35 -3.45 28.83
N THR A 44 18.43 -3.98 29.63
CA THR A 44 17.95 -5.37 29.51
C THR A 44 16.90 -5.46 28.43
N LEU A 45 17.11 -6.30 27.42
CA LEU A 45 16.19 -6.54 26.31
C LEU A 45 15.21 -7.69 26.57
N PHE A 46 15.62 -8.66 27.41
CA PHE A 46 14.81 -9.84 27.74
C PHE A 46 14.65 -10.00 29.25
N GLU A 47 13.49 -10.47 29.67
CA GLU A 47 13.22 -10.84 31.06
C GLU A 47 12.61 -12.25 31.17
N LYS A 48 12.88 -12.92 32.29
CA LYS A 48 12.28 -14.23 32.58
C LYS A 48 10.89 -14.04 33.19
N ARG A 49 9.88 -14.67 32.60
CA ARG A 49 8.52 -14.76 33.13
C ARG A 49 8.11 -16.23 33.32
N GLY A 50 8.35 -16.74 34.50
CA GLY A 50 8.20 -18.17 34.76
C GLY A 50 9.22 -19.02 33.99
N ARG A 51 8.75 -19.89 33.12
CA ARG A 51 9.60 -20.73 32.24
C ARG A 51 9.92 -20.07 30.90
N ASN A 52 9.32 -18.94 30.60
CA ASN A 52 9.47 -18.26 29.33
C ASN A 52 10.38 -17.03 29.45
N VAL A 53 11.02 -16.69 28.35
CA VAL A 53 11.76 -15.45 28.19
C VAL A 53 10.91 -14.54 27.31
N ILE A 54 10.67 -13.31 27.75
CA ILE A 54 9.87 -12.31 27.04
C ILE A 54 10.69 -11.02 26.84
N LEU A 55 10.29 -10.21 25.88
CA LEU A 55 10.89 -8.90 25.67
C LEU A 55 10.49 -7.92 26.78
N THR A 56 11.45 -7.11 27.18
CA THR A 56 11.18 -5.88 27.95
C THR A 56 10.67 -4.79 27.01
N LYS A 57 10.24 -3.64 27.57
CA LYS A 57 9.90 -2.48 26.73
C LYS A 57 11.07 -1.99 25.88
N ALA A 58 12.29 -2.02 26.43
CA ALA A 58 13.52 -1.72 25.66
C ALA A 58 13.75 -2.76 24.56
N GLY A 59 13.47 -4.03 24.84
CA GLY A 59 13.56 -5.12 23.86
C GLY A 59 12.57 -4.94 22.69
N GLU A 60 11.33 -4.52 22.94
CA GLU A 60 10.35 -4.22 21.89
C GLU A 60 10.82 -3.10 20.95
N ILE A 61 11.31 -1.98 21.53
CA ILE A 61 11.85 -0.85 20.78
C ILE A 61 13.07 -1.29 19.95
N PHE A 62 13.98 -2.03 20.57
CA PHE A 62 15.17 -2.54 19.87
C PHE A 62 14.80 -3.48 18.73
N LEU A 63 13.82 -4.39 18.93
CA LEU A 63 13.36 -5.32 17.92
C LEU A 63 12.80 -4.60 16.69
N GLU A 64 12.01 -3.54 16.87
CA GLU A 64 11.45 -2.75 15.78
C GLU A 64 12.57 -2.17 14.89
N HIS A 65 13.55 -1.50 15.49
CA HIS A 65 14.69 -0.92 14.75
C HIS A 65 15.57 -1.98 14.11
N ALA A 66 15.84 -3.04 14.82
CA ALA A 66 16.68 -4.13 14.35
C ALA A 66 16.07 -4.88 13.18
N THR A 67 14.75 -5.14 13.20
CA THR A 67 14.01 -5.71 12.07
C THR A 67 14.12 -4.81 10.85
N GLN A 68 13.99 -3.50 11.03
CA GLN A 68 14.12 -2.53 9.95
C GLN A 68 15.51 -2.55 9.30
N ILE A 69 16.57 -2.63 10.10
CA ILE A 69 17.96 -2.74 9.60
C ILE A 69 18.15 -4.02 8.79
N LEU A 70 17.66 -5.15 9.27
CA LEU A 70 17.75 -6.43 8.55
C LEU A 70 16.99 -6.42 7.22
N ASP A 71 15.83 -5.83 7.20
CA ASP A 71 15.04 -5.66 5.98
C ASP A 71 15.76 -4.75 4.98
N ASP A 72 16.45 -3.70 5.46
CA ASP A 72 17.26 -2.83 4.61
C ASP A 72 18.46 -3.58 4.01
N VAL A 73 19.16 -4.40 4.80
CA VAL A 73 20.26 -5.24 4.32
C VAL A 73 19.77 -6.22 3.26
N LYS A 74 18.66 -6.94 3.54
CA LYS A 74 18.07 -7.89 2.59
C LYS A 74 17.63 -7.22 1.29
N ARG A 75 17.07 -6.01 1.36
CA ARG A 75 16.73 -5.20 0.17
C ARG A 75 17.99 -4.84 -0.64
N ALA A 76 19.07 -4.43 0.04
CA ALA A 76 20.31 -4.11 -0.62
C ALA A 76 20.93 -5.32 -1.33
N GLU A 77 20.96 -6.48 -0.68
CA GLU A 77 21.43 -7.73 -1.26
C GLU A 77 20.60 -8.14 -2.48
N ASN A 78 19.28 -8.11 -2.39
CA ASN A 78 18.38 -8.39 -3.50
C ASN A 78 18.61 -7.44 -4.68
N LYS A 79 18.72 -6.13 -4.42
CA LYS A 79 19.01 -5.13 -5.47
C LYS A 79 20.34 -5.40 -6.16
N MET A 80 21.39 -5.75 -5.41
CA MET A 80 22.69 -6.10 -6.01
C MET A 80 22.62 -7.39 -6.84
N HIS A 81 21.90 -8.40 -6.35
CA HIS A 81 21.68 -9.64 -7.09
C HIS A 81 20.95 -9.39 -8.41
N HIS A 82 19.90 -8.57 -8.40
CA HIS A 82 19.14 -8.20 -9.60
C HIS A 82 19.93 -7.31 -10.57
N LEU A 83 20.89 -6.50 -10.08
CA LEU A 83 21.81 -5.76 -10.94
C LEU A 83 22.80 -6.67 -11.66
N ALA A 84 23.17 -7.80 -11.05
CA ALA A 84 24.10 -8.78 -11.61
C ALA A 84 23.44 -9.69 -12.65
N THR A 85 22.10 -9.72 -12.73
CA THR A 85 21.33 -10.51 -13.71
C THR A 85 20.91 -9.65 -14.90
N ASP A 86 20.96 -10.21 -16.12
CA ASP A 86 20.59 -9.55 -17.39
C ASP A 86 19.09 -9.19 -17.47
N GLY A 87 18.62 -8.15 -16.82
CA GLY A 87 17.22 -7.75 -16.88
C GLY A 87 16.91 -6.61 -15.92
N GLY A 88 17.18 -6.81 -14.67
CA GLY A 88 16.86 -5.89 -13.58
C GLY A 88 15.56 -6.27 -12.85
N HIS A 89 15.28 -5.48 -11.80
CA HIS A 89 14.11 -5.68 -10.95
C HIS A 89 13.45 -4.35 -10.64
N ILE A 90 12.13 -4.35 -10.48
CA ILE A 90 11.34 -3.16 -10.17
C ILE A 90 10.36 -3.47 -9.04
N ASP A 91 10.49 -2.76 -7.92
CA ASP A 91 9.56 -2.80 -6.82
C ASP A 91 8.49 -1.72 -7.01
N ILE A 92 7.21 -2.12 -7.17
CA ILE A 92 6.11 -1.16 -7.30
C ILE A 92 5.09 -1.32 -6.18
N ALA A 93 4.52 -0.18 -5.77
CA ALA A 93 3.37 -0.16 -4.88
C ALA A 93 2.23 0.65 -5.48
N TYR A 94 0.98 0.26 -5.24
CA TYR A 94 -0.18 0.88 -5.86
C TYR A 94 -1.43 0.80 -4.98
N VAL A 95 -2.41 1.65 -5.29
CA VAL A 95 -3.70 1.66 -4.61
C VAL A 95 -4.69 0.67 -5.24
N SER A 96 -5.67 0.23 -4.46
CA SER A 96 -6.67 -0.80 -4.82
C SER A 96 -7.30 -0.64 -6.21
N PRO A 97 -7.79 0.54 -6.64
CA PRO A 97 -8.46 0.67 -7.94
C PRO A 97 -7.61 0.27 -9.15
N LEU A 98 -6.29 0.27 -9.00
CA LEU A 98 -5.35 -0.07 -10.08
C LEU A 98 -4.98 -1.55 -10.14
N ALA A 99 -5.30 -2.30 -9.08
CA ALA A 99 -4.82 -3.67 -8.88
C ALA A 99 -5.31 -4.66 -9.94
N ARG A 100 -6.54 -4.48 -10.42
CA ARG A 100 -7.20 -5.48 -11.27
C ARG A 100 -6.84 -5.35 -12.75
N GLU A 101 -6.77 -4.15 -13.25
CA GLU A 101 -6.59 -3.93 -14.69
C GLU A 101 -5.34 -3.11 -15.01
N TYR A 102 -5.23 -1.89 -14.48
CA TYR A 102 -4.20 -0.96 -14.91
C TYR A 102 -2.78 -1.49 -14.69
N ILE A 103 -2.45 -1.89 -13.47
CA ILE A 103 -1.10 -2.38 -13.14
C ILE A 103 -0.75 -3.68 -13.87
N PRO A 104 -1.58 -4.74 -13.82
CA PRO A 104 -1.28 -5.98 -14.53
C PRO A 104 -1.12 -5.78 -16.03
N ARG A 105 -1.98 -5.01 -16.68
CA ARG A 105 -1.93 -4.71 -18.10
C ARG A 105 -0.68 -3.90 -18.47
N THR A 106 -0.39 -2.85 -17.70
CA THR A 106 0.78 -1.98 -17.94
C THR A 106 2.08 -2.77 -17.84
N VAL A 107 2.23 -3.58 -16.79
CA VAL A 107 3.42 -4.42 -16.60
C VAL A 107 3.51 -5.49 -17.69
N ARG A 108 2.40 -6.14 -18.05
CA ARG A 108 2.39 -7.15 -19.13
C ARG A 108 2.82 -6.53 -20.46
N ASN A 109 2.29 -5.36 -20.82
CA ASN A 109 2.66 -4.66 -22.04
C ASN A 109 4.13 -4.24 -22.05
N PHE A 110 4.65 -3.78 -20.91
CA PHE A 110 6.07 -3.45 -20.76
C PHE A 110 6.98 -4.68 -20.95
N LEU A 111 6.63 -5.81 -20.35
CA LEU A 111 7.38 -7.06 -20.44
C LEU A 111 7.27 -7.75 -21.81
N SER A 112 6.26 -7.39 -22.63
CA SER A 112 6.14 -7.91 -24.01
C SER A 112 7.19 -7.37 -24.97
N LEU A 113 7.86 -6.27 -24.60
CA LEU A 113 8.99 -5.73 -25.36
C LEU A 113 10.23 -6.59 -25.13
N GLU A 114 10.90 -7.00 -26.22
CA GLU A 114 12.02 -7.94 -26.18
C GLU A 114 13.14 -7.54 -25.18
N GLN A 115 13.46 -6.24 -25.12
CA GLN A 115 14.48 -5.70 -24.21
C GLN A 115 14.08 -5.73 -22.72
N ASN A 116 12.83 -6.01 -22.41
CA ASN A 116 12.29 -5.96 -21.04
C ASN A 116 11.85 -7.34 -20.53
N LYS A 117 11.86 -8.38 -21.37
CA LYS A 117 11.31 -9.72 -21.06
C LYS A 117 11.90 -10.39 -19.82
N ASN A 118 13.15 -10.05 -19.46
CA ASN A 118 13.87 -10.60 -18.32
C ASN A 118 13.75 -9.72 -17.04
N ILE A 119 13.03 -8.59 -17.11
CA ILE A 119 12.79 -7.75 -15.94
C ILE A 119 11.76 -8.42 -15.04
N THR A 120 12.03 -8.41 -13.76
CA THR A 120 11.12 -8.95 -12.72
C THR A 120 10.47 -7.82 -11.93
N PHE A 121 9.31 -8.10 -11.34
CA PHE A 121 8.55 -7.13 -10.54
C PHE A 121 8.15 -7.73 -9.20
N ASN A 122 8.18 -6.91 -8.14
CA ASN A 122 7.39 -7.12 -6.93
C ASN A 122 6.20 -6.17 -6.91
N PHE A 123 5.08 -6.67 -6.40
CA PHE A 123 3.80 -5.98 -6.37
C PHE A 123 3.36 -5.80 -4.92
N ASN A 124 3.14 -4.56 -4.50
CA ASN A 124 2.62 -4.21 -3.18
C ASN A 124 1.37 -3.36 -3.32
N GLN A 125 0.39 -3.58 -2.46
CA GLN A 125 -0.86 -2.84 -2.48
C GLN A 125 -1.14 -2.26 -1.10
N ASP A 126 -1.26 -0.93 -1.03
CA ASP A 126 -1.65 -0.22 0.18
C ASP A 126 -2.21 1.17 -0.18
N ILE A 127 -2.62 1.96 0.82
CA ILE A 127 -3.04 3.34 0.63
C ILE A 127 -1.85 4.24 0.26
N THR A 128 -2.12 5.37 -0.40
CA THR A 128 -1.09 6.28 -0.91
C THR A 128 -0.08 6.72 0.15
N SER A 129 -0.50 7.02 1.37
CA SER A 129 0.40 7.47 2.44
C SER A 129 1.41 6.39 2.87
N VAL A 130 0.99 5.14 2.96
CA VAL A 130 1.87 4.00 3.27
C VAL A 130 2.84 3.76 2.11
N ASN A 131 2.35 3.82 0.87
CA ASN A 131 3.17 3.67 -0.32
C ASN A 131 4.25 4.78 -0.43
N ILE A 132 3.92 6.02 -0.08
CA ILE A 132 4.86 7.15 -0.01
C ILE A 132 5.97 6.88 1.01
N GLU A 133 5.64 6.42 2.20
CA GLU A 133 6.64 6.09 3.22
C GLU A 133 7.57 4.95 2.76
N GLY A 134 7.04 3.93 2.11
CA GLY A 134 7.83 2.86 1.51
C GLY A 134 8.76 3.37 0.39
N LEU A 135 8.28 4.28 -0.47
CA LEU A 135 9.07 4.92 -1.51
C LEU A 135 10.24 5.73 -0.91
N LYS A 136 9.98 6.53 0.11
CA LYS A 136 11.00 7.33 0.82
C LYS A 136 12.06 6.46 1.48
N LYS A 137 11.66 5.34 2.06
CA LYS A 137 12.55 4.33 2.66
C LYS A 137 13.27 3.46 1.61
N GLY A 138 12.97 3.60 0.33
CA GLY A 138 13.56 2.81 -0.75
C GLY A 138 13.06 1.35 -0.81
N ALA A 139 11.94 1.04 -0.17
CA ALA A 139 11.25 -0.25 -0.30
C ALA A 139 10.63 -0.41 -1.68
N TYR A 140 10.24 0.70 -2.30
CA TYR A 140 9.68 0.75 -3.65
C TYR A 140 10.49 1.67 -4.55
N ASP A 141 10.53 1.37 -5.83
CA ASP A 141 11.10 2.23 -6.87
C ASP A 141 10.06 3.20 -7.40
N LEU A 142 8.81 2.74 -7.48
CA LEU A 142 7.67 3.49 -8.01
C LEU A 142 6.42 3.24 -7.16
N ILE A 143 5.61 4.27 -7.06
CA ILE A 143 4.26 4.17 -6.48
C ILE A 143 3.20 4.65 -7.47
N PHE A 144 1.97 4.13 -7.34
CA PHE A 144 0.82 4.56 -8.11
C PHE A 144 -0.33 4.87 -7.15
N GLY A 145 -0.77 6.12 -7.12
CA GLY A 145 -1.76 6.56 -6.15
C GLY A 145 -2.18 8.02 -6.32
N SER A 146 -2.72 8.60 -5.26
CA SER A 146 -3.16 9.99 -5.25
C SER A 146 -1.98 10.95 -5.13
N TYR A 147 -2.14 12.17 -5.64
CA TYR A 147 -1.19 13.25 -5.41
C TYR A 147 -1.08 13.60 -3.93
N SER A 148 0.13 13.96 -3.49
CA SER A 148 0.40 14.50 -2.15
C SER A 148 1.22 15.78 -2.25
N ALA A 149 0.65 16.91 -1.82
CA ALA A 149 1.29 18.21 -1.91
C ALA A 149 2.50 18.37 -0.98
N ASN A 150 2.57 17.59 0.11
CA ASN A 150 3.60 17.71 1.14
C ASN A 150 4.85 16.86 0.87
N GLU A 151 5.06 16.40 -0.37
CA GLU A 151 6.15 15.52 -0.75
C GLU A 151 7.03 16.15 -1.85
N PRO A 152 7.82 17.20 -1.54
CA PRO A 152 8.59 17.94 -2.55
C PRO A 152 9.68 17.10 -3.24
N ASN A 153 10.12 16.00 -2.59
CA ASN A 153 11.14 15.11 -3.10
C ASN A 153 10.58 13.99 -4.01
N ILE A 154 9.25 13.93 -4.18
CA ILE A 154 8.60 12.98 -5.07
C ILE A 154 8.16 13.71 -6.34
N GLU A 155 8.48 13.13 -7.48
CA GLU A 155 7.91 13.55 -8.74
C GLU A 155 6.63 12.77 -8.99
N PHE A 156 5.51 13.47 -9.14
CA PHE A 156 4.21 12.91 -9.47
C PHE A 156 3.87 13.19 -10.92
N VAL A 157 3.68 12.12 -11.69
CA VAL A 157 3.26 12.17 -13.10
C VAL A 157 1.81 11.69 -13.17
N PRO A 158 0.85 12.52 -13.66
CA PRO A 158 -0.53 12.08 -13.82
C PRO A 158 -0.59 10.92 -14.80
N ILE A 159 -1.38 9.87 -14.51
CA ILE A 159 -1.45 8.68 -15.35
C ILE A 159 -2.84 8.36 -15.89
N ILE A 160 -3.86 8.44 -15.07
CA ILE A 160 -5.25 8.22 -15.47
C ILE A 160 -6.19 9.13 -14.69
N LYS A 161 -7.35 9.41 -15.27
CA LYS A 161 -8.50 9.97 -14.56
C LYS A 161 -9.43 8.81 -14.22
N GLN A 162 -9.54 8.50 -12.92
CA GLN A 162 -10.43 7.48 -12.39
C GLN A 162 -11.80 8.11 -12.16
N GLU A 163 -12.80 7.69 -12.89
CA GLU A 163 -14.18 8.14 -12.66
C GLU A 163 -14.69 7.65 -11.30
N ILE A 164 -15.50 8.49 -10.66
CA ILE A 164 -16.17 8.19 -9.40
C ILE A 164 -17.67 8.14 -9.65
N VAL A 165 -18.29 7.07 -9.23
CA VAL A 165 -19.72 6.82 -9.41
C VAL A 165 -20.40 6.53 -8.07
N ALA A 166 -21.72 6.73 -8.05
CA ALA A 166 -22.55 6.27 -6.95
C ALA A 166 -22.97 4.82 -7.17
N ILE A 167 -22.92 4.01 -6.13
CA ILE A 167 -23.44 2.65 -6.11
C ILE A 167 -24.53 2.51 -5.05
N LEU A 168 -25.60 1.82 -5.44
CA LEU A 168 -26.83 1.65 -4.68
C LEU A 168 -27.22 0.16 -4.70
N PRO A 169 -27.92 -0.36 -3.69
CA PRO A 169 -28.57 -1.66 -3.81
C PRO A 169 -29.55 -1.69 -5.00
N ALA A 170 -29.67 -2.81 -5.68
CA ALA A 170 -30.67 -2.99 -6.72
C ALA A 170 -32.07 -2.71 -6.14
N GLY A 171 -32.88 -1.92 -6.86
CA GLY A 171 -34.24 -1.54 -6.39
C GLY A 171 -34.28 -0.40 -5.36
N HIS A 172 -33.14 0.19 -4.99
CA HIS A 172 -33.10 1.37 -4.12
C HIS A 172 -33.94 2.54 -4.71
N PRO A 173 -34.65 3.36 -3.89
CA PRO A 173 -35.46 4.46 -4.40
C PRO A 173 -34.73 5.42 -5.33
N LEU A 174 -33.46 5.73 -5.03
CA LEU A 174 -32.62 6.59 -5.85
C LEU A 174 -32.24 5.97 -7.20
N SER A 175 -32.41 4.68 -7.40
CA SER A 175 -32.14 4.02 -8.69
C SER A 175 -33.03 4.49 -9.84
N ARG A 176 -34.13 5.21 -9.52
CA ARG A 176 -35.05 5.82 -10.50
C ARG A 176 -34.48 7.12 -11.09
N LYS A 177 -33.48 7.72 -10.45
CA LYS A 177 -32.77 8.90 -10.96
C LYS A 177 -31.74 8.49 -11.99
N GLU A 178 -31.56 9.27 -13.04
CA GLU A 178 -30.53 9.05 -14.05
C GLU A 178 -29.13 9.38 -13.51
N ALA A 179 -29.04 10.40 -12.63
CA ALA A 179 -27.82 10.81 -11.96
C ALA A 179 -28.12 11.31 -10.55
N LEU A 180 -27.14 11.25 -9.66
CA LEU A 180 -27.25 11.64 -8.25
C LEU A 180 -26.47 12.93 -7.96
N GLN A 181 -26.91 13.68 -6.96
CA GLN A 181 -26.23 14.84 -6.41
C GLN A 181 -25.86 14.58 -4.93
N ALA A 182 -24.97 15.41 -4.37
CA ALA A 182 -24.54 15.24 -2.98
C ALA A 182 -25.71 15.20 -1.96
N ALA A 183 -26.75 16.01 -2.18
CA ALA A 183 -27.93 16.07 -1.32
C ALA A 183 -28.70 14.74 -1.25
N ASP A 184 -28.63 13.91 -2.27
CA ASP A 184 -29.30 12.61 -2.31
C ASP A 184 -28.76 11.63 -1.26
N PHE A 185 -27.56 11.88 -0.74
CA PHE A 185 -26.93 11.04 0.27
C PHE A 185 -27.28 11.42 1.72
N ALA A 186 -27.93 12.57 1.93
CA ALA A 186 -28.16 13.12 3.26
C ALA A 186 -29.03 12.22 4.16
N ASP A 187 -30.02 11.55 3.58
CA ASP A 187 -31.02 10.75 4.29
C ASP A 187 -30.66 9.25 4.39
N TYR A 188 -29.49 8.86 3.87
CA TYR A 188 -29.09 7.45 3.79
C TYR A 188 -27.80 7.17 4.53
N GLN A 189 -27.62 5.91 4.93
CA GLN A 189 -26.35 5.41 5.42
C GLN A 189 -25.35 5.35 4.28
N VAL A 190 -24.15 5.88 4.50
CA VAL A 190 -23.08 5.93 3.49
C VAL A 190 -21.92 5.03 3.91
N LEU A 191 -21.53 4.18 2.98
CA LEU A 191 -20.31 3.38 3.08
C LEU A 191 -19.19 4.11 2.35
N GLY A 192 -18.01 4.15 2.92
CA GLY A 192 -16.91 4.92 2.35
C GLY A 192 -15.57 4.24 2.46
N TYR A 193 -14.61 4.80 1.75
CA TYR A 193 -13.22 4.45 1.92
C TYR A 193 -12.66 4.89 3.27
N ASN A 194 -11.57 4.24 3.70
CA ASN A 194 -10.77 4.72 4.81
C ASN A 194 -10.47 6.22 4.63
N ARG A 195 -10.77 7.02 5.66
CA ARG A 195 -10.66 8.51 5.60
C ARG A 195 -9.25 9.01 5.31
N HIS A 196 -8.23 8.20 5.60
CA HIS A 196 -6.83 8.55 5.35
C HIS A 196 -6.35 8.17 3.94
N SER A 197 -7.12 7.38 3.20
CA SER A 197 -6.82 7.05 1.80
C SER A 197 -7.07 8.26 0.88
N GLY A 198 -6.46 8.25 -0.31
CA GLY A 198 -6.68 9.30 -1.31
C GLY A 198 -8.13 9.41 -1.74
N LEU A 199 -8.77 8.29 -2.08
CA LEU A 199 -10.20 8.26 -2.45
C LEU A 199 -11.10 8.60 -1.26
N GLY A 200 -10.74 8.20 -0.04
CA GLY A 200 -11.50 8.58 1.15
C GLY A 200 -11.51 10.08 1.40
N LYS A 201 -10.38 10.75 1.19
CA LYS A 201 -10.29 12.22 1.24
C LYS A 201 -11.06 12.87 0.11
N TYR A 202 -10.91 12.35 -1.12
CA TYR A 202 -11.54 12.90 -2.31
C TYR A 202 -13.07 12.80 -2.27
N THR A 203 -13.62 11.64 -1.94
CA THR A 203 -15.08 11.45 -1.83
C THR A 203 -15.70 12.25 -0.68
N ARG A 204 -14.97 12.41 0.44
CA ARG A 204 -15.43 13.26 1.55
C ARG A 204 -15.37 14.75 1.22
N SER A 205 -14.38 15.22 0.44
CA SER A 205 -14.32 16.62 0.00
C SER A 205 -15.52 16.99 -0.87
N PHE A 206 -15.97 16.07 -1.73
CA PHE A 206 -17.19 16.26 -2.52
C PHE A 206 -18.40 16.61 -1.65
N PHE A 207 -18.67 15.85 -0.61
CA PHE A 207 -19.79 16.14 0.29
C PHE A 207 -19.59 17.47 1.03
N LYS A 208 -18.38 17.72 1.52
CA LYS A 208 -18.04 18.96 2.23
C LYS A 208 -18.23 20.21 1.37
N GLU A 209 -17.80 20.16 0.10
CA GLU A 209 -17.95 21.26 -0.86
C GLU A 209 -19.42 21.58 -1.17
N HIS A 210 -20.30 20.59 -1.07
CA HIS A 210 -21.75 20.76 -1.24
C HIS A 210 -22.50 21.02 0.09
N GLY A 211 -21.80 21.18 1.20
CA GLY A 211 -22.40 21.42 2.51
C GLY A 211 -23.18 20.24 3.09
N ILE A 212 -22.90 19.02 2.62
CA ILE A 212 -23.57 17.78 3.06
C ILE A 212 -22.68 17.04 4.06
N ALA A 213 -23.28 16.56 5.15
CA ALA A 213 -22.64 15.72 6.15
C ALA A 213 -23.28 14.32 6.16
N PRO A 214 -22.83 13.39 5.31
CA PRO A 214 -23.42 12.06 5.23
C PRO A 214 -23.20 11.25 6.50
N ASN A 215 -24.10 10.35 6.80
CA ASN A 215 -23.94 9.38 7.88
C ASN A 215 -23.05 8.21 7.44
N PHE A 216 -21.75 8.36 7.61
CA PHE A 216 -20.78 7.30 7.32
C PHE A 216 -20.82 6.21 8.40
N ILE A 217 -21.19 4.99 8.01
CA ILE A 217 -21.29 3.82 8.90
C ILE A 217 -20.17 2.80 8.73
N CYS A 218 -19.33 2.94 7.70
CA CYS A 218 -18.24 2.03 7.39
C CYS A 218 -17.05 2.77 6.78
N GLU A 219 -15.85 2.27 7.05
CA GLU A 219 -14.63 2.63 6.35
C GLU A 219 -13.96 1.36 5.82
N SER A 220 -13.90 1.21 4.50
CA SER A 220 -13.31 0.06 3.82
C SER A 220 -11.95 0.42 3.19
N PRO A 221 -11.01 -0.50 3.10
CA PRO A 221 -9.77 -0.28 2.38
C PRO A 221 -9.96 -0.25 0.85
N ASP A 222 -11.01 -0.88 0.31
CA ASP A 222 -11.19 -1.08 -1.13
C ASP A 222 -12.67 -1.09 -1.58
N GLU A 223 -12.86 -1.02 -2.90
CA GLU A 223 -14.16 -1.00 -3.56
C GLU A 223 -14.93 -2.32 -3.40
N ASN A 224 -14.22 -3.44 -3.36
CA ASN A 224 -14.85 -4.75 -3.25
C ASN A 224 -15.59 -4.92 -1.92
N GLY A 225 -14.97 -4.48 -0.82
CA GLY A 225 -15.61 -4.46 0.49
C GLY A 225 -16.84 -3.56 0.53
N ILE A 226 -16.72 -2.33 -0.01
CA ILE A 226 -17.84 -1.38 -0.10
C ILE A 226 -18.97 -1.97 -0.94
N ALA A 227 -18.68 -2.47 -2.15
CA ALA A 227 -19.67 -3.03 -3.06
C ALA A 227 -20.39 -4.23 -2.46
N SER A 228 -19.70 -5.07 -1.69
CA SER A 228 -20.30 -6.22 -1.02
C SER A 228 -21.33 -5.80 0.03
N LEU A 229 -21.05 -4.74 0.79
CA LEU A 229 -21.99 -4.19 1.77
C LEU A 229 -23.18 -3.48 1.09
N VAL A 230 -22.94 -2.73 0.00
CA VAL A 230 -24.00 -2.11 -0.80
C VAL A 230 -24.93 -3.18 -1.38
N ALA A 231 -24.40 -4.25 -1.96
CA ALA A 231 -25.18 -5.36 -2.52
C ALA A 231 -26.13 -6.00 -1.49
N GLN A 232 -25.75 -5.99 -0.21
CA GLN A 232 -26.58 -6.50 0.90
C GLN A 232 -27.49 -5.44 1.52
N GLY A 233 -27.56 -4.22 0.97
CA GLY A 233 -28.50 -3.18 1.39
C GLY A 233 -28.09 -2.41 2.65
N PHE A 234 -26.82 -2.45 3.07
CA PHE A 234 -26.35 -1.73 4.27
C PHE A 234 -26.25 -0.22 4.06
N GLY A 235 -26.24 0.25 2.82
CA GLY A 235 -26.16 1.67 2.50
C GLY A 235 -25.81 1.92 1.04
N ILE A 236 -25.45 3.16 0.73
CA ILE A 236 -25.05 3.63 -0.59
C ILE A 236 -23.62 4.16 -0.52
N ALA A 237 -22.93 4.29 -1.64
CA ALA A 237 -21.52 4.72 -1.62
C ALA A 237 -21.13 5.53 -2.86
N LEU A 238 -20.05 6.32 -2.72
CA LEU A 238 -19.25 6.86 -3.83
C LEU A 238 -17.97 6.04 -3.95
N VAL A 239 -17.74 5.48 -5.12
CA VAL A 239 -16.59 4.60 -5.37
C VAL A 239 -15.97 4.87 -6.73
N ALA A 240 -14.71 4.46 -6.90
CA ALA A 240 -14.06 4.39 -8.20
C ALA A 240 -14.84 3.45 -9.13
N ASP A 241 -15.02 3.86 -10.37
CA ASP A 241 -15.63 3.03 -11.42
C ASP A 241 -14.62 1.96 -11.86
N VAL A 242 -14.77 0.79 -11.28
CA VAL A 242 -13.92 -0.40 -11.51
C VAL A 242 -14.79 -1.65 -11.61
N ASP A 243 -14.31 -2.67 -12.30
CA ASP A 243 -15.08 -3.90 -12.59
C ASP A 243 -15.74 -4.57 -11.36
N THR A 244 -15.15 -4.43 -10.18
CA THR A 244 -15.64 -5.09 -8.96
C THR A 244 -17.00 -4.62 -8.50
N ILE A 245 -17.46 -3.45 -8.96
CA ILE A 245 -18.77 -2.87 -8.61
C ILE A 245 -19.88 -3.31 -9.56
N TYR A 246 -19.56 -3.90 -10.71
CA TYR A 246 -20.55 -4.36 -11.70
C TYR A 246 -21.11 -5.71 -11.29
N ARG A 247 -22.21 -5.69 -10.53
CA ARG A 247 -22.92 -6.86 -9.98
C ARG A 247 -24.43 -6.68 -10.17
N ASP A 248 -25.15 -7.77 -10.31
CA ASP A 248 -26.61 -7.74 -10.50
C ASP A 248 -27.36 -7.08 -9.33
N GLU A 249 -26.79 -7.17 -8.12
CA GLU A 249 -27.33 -6.58 -6.90
C GLU A 249 -27.03 -5.09 -6.74
N ILE A 250 -26.25 -4.49 -7.64
CA ILE A 250 -25.82 -3.10 -7.56
C ILE A 250 -26.34 -2.29 -8.74
N CYS A 251 -26.96 -1.16 -8.43
CA CYS A 251 -27.29 -0.12 -9.40
C CYS A 251 -26.21 0.97 -9.36
N ILE A 252 -25.62 1.28 -10.50
CA ILE A 252 -24.59 2.31 -10.67
C ILE A 252 -25.22 3.57 -11.24
N ARG A 253 -24.89 4.73 -10.68
CA ARG A 253 -25.36 6.04 -11.18
C ARG A 253 -24.22 7.04 -11.22
N PRO A 254 -24.13 7.84 -12.30
CA PRO A 254 -23.20 8.95 -12.35
C PRO A 254 -23.60 10.06 -11.36
N LEU A 255 -22.68 10.95 -11.07
CA LEU A 255 -22.95 12.14 -10.29
C LEU A 255 -23.27 13.32 -11.22
N ILE A 256 -24.21 14.18 -10.78
CA ILE A 256 -24.45 15.46 -11.41
C ILE A 256 -23.30 16.37 -10.98
N SER A 257 -22.45 16.72 -11.93
CA SER A 257 -21.36 17.70 -11.75
C SER A 257 -21.18 18.49 -13.03
N SER A 258 -20.66 19.70 -12.93
CA SER A 258 -20.35 20.55 -14.09
C SER A 258 -19.20 20.00 -14.95
N GLU A 259 -18.39 19.13 -14.36
CA GLU A 259 -17.30 18.38 -15.00
C GLU A 259 -17.39 16.92 -14.55
N SER A 260 -16.77 16.00 -15.31
CA SER A 260 -16.66 14.62 -14.91
C SER A 260 -16.05 14.51 -13.51
N PHE A 261 -16.79 13.92 -12.54
CA PHE A 261 -16.29 13.71 -11.19
C PHE A 261 -15.26 12.59 -11.21
N SER A 262 -14.01 12.96 -11.34
CA SER A 262 -12.91 12.02 -11.51
C SER A 262 -11.73 12.35 -10.63
N HIS A 263 -11.11 11.32 -10.08
CA HIS A 263 -9.89 11.40 -9.30
C HIS A 263 -8.67 11.10 -10.18
N THR A 264 -7.72 12.04 -10.26
CA THR A 264 -6.48 11.80 -11.00
C THR A 264 -5.54 10.91 -10.17
N VAL A 265 -5.09 9.84 -10.80
CA VAL A 265 -4.07 8.94 -10.24
C VAL A 265 -2.72 9.28 -10.85
N TYR A 266 -1.68 9.17 -10.04
CA TYR A 266 -0.32 9.55 -10.40
C TYR A 266 0.64 8.38 -10.22
N MET A 267 1.65 8.30 -11.08
CA MET A 267 2.88 7.57 -10.83
C MET A 267 3.83 8.49 -10.06
N GLY A 268 4.37 8.02 -8.93
CA GLY A 268 5.32 8.75 -8.09
C GLY A 268 6.68 8.04 -8.01
N TYR A 269 7.78 8.81 -8.04
CA TYR A 269 9.14 8.31 -7.82
C TYR A 269 10.02 9.41 -7.20
N MET A 270 11.13 8.99 -6.56
CA MET A 270 12.02 9.94 -5.89
C MET A 270 12.73 10.86 -6.89
N ARG A 271 12.57 12.16 -6.71
CA ARG A 271 13.23 13.19 -7.51
C ARG A 271 14.73 13.23 -7.22
N GLY A 272 15.55 13.38 -8.24
CA GLY A 272 17.01 13.52 -8.09
C GLY A 272 17.75 12.28 -7.60
N LYS A 273 17.06 11.18 -7.32
CA LYS A 273 17.69 9.90 -6.98
C LYS A 273 18.03 9.13 -8.25
N TYR A 274 19.24 8.54 -8.29
CA TYR A 274 19.58 7.64 -9.39
C TYR A 274 18.60 6.48 -9.46
N GLN A 275 18.00 6.30 -10.62
CA GLN A 275 17.11 5.17 -10.89
C GLN A 275 17.85 4.11 -11.71
N LEU A 276 17.64 2.84 -11.36
CA LEU A 276 18.21 1.73 -12.11
C LEU A 276 17.70 1.72 -13.56
N PRO A 277 18.48 1.23 -14.54
CA PRO A 277 18.09 1.23 -15.96
C PRO A 277 16.71 0.62 -16.25
N ALA A 278 16.34 -0.48 -15.56
CA ALA A 278 15.01 -1.10 -15.69
C ALA A 278 13.90 -0.15 -15.23
N VAL A 279 14.09 0.52 -14.09
CA VAL A 279 13.16 1.51 -13.55
C VAL A 279 13.00 2.70 -14.49
N GLN A 280 14.11 3.23 -15.02
CA GLN A 280 14.07 4.34 -16.01
C GLN A 280 13.27 3.95 -17.25
N ARG A 281 13.47 2.73 -17.80
CA ARG A 281 12.70 2.22 -18.93
C ARG A 281 11.22 2.12 -18.62
N PHE A 282 10.86 1.65 -17.43
CA PHE A 282 9.45 1.54 -17.03
C PHE A 282 8.79 2.91 -16.83
N ILE A 283 9.49 3.89 -16.22
CA ILE A 283 9.02 5.28 -16.13
C ILE A 283 8.73 5.86 -17.51
N ALA A 284 9.70 5.72 -18.43
CA ALA A 284 9.55 6.20 -19.79
C ALA A 284 8.39 5.52 -20.52
N PHE A 285 8.23 4.20 -20.35
CA PHE A 285 7.12 3.44 -20.93
C PHE A 285 5.77 3.95 -20.41
N VAL A 286 5.60 4.10 -19.10
CA VAL A 286 4.33 4.60 -18.51
C VAL A 286 4.02 6.02 -19.01
N ARG A 287 5.01 6.90 -19.13
CA ARG A 287 4.83 8.26 -19.67
C ARG A 287 4.37 8.25 -21.13
N ASN A 288 4.92 7.37 -21.95
CA ASN A 288 4.64 7.33 -23.39
C ASN A 288 3.29 6.68 -23.74
N VAL A 289 2.77 5.81 -22.90
CA VAL A 289 1.42 5.19 -23.11
C VAL A 289 0.30 6.22 -22.90
N GLN A 290 0.62 7.40 -22.35
CA GLN A 290 -0.34 8.48 -22.07
C GLN A 290 -0.31 9.63 -23.09
N ALA A 291 0.68 9.70 -23.95
CA ALA A 291 0.76 10.64 -25.07
C ALA A 291 0.02 10.06 -26.27
#